data_8c5a5aa63ead83bb0fedc85c374aa9b4
#
_entry.id   8c5a5aa63ead83bb0fedc85c374aa9b4
#
_cell.length_a   1.000
_cell.length_b   1.000
_cell.length_c   1.000
_cell.angle_alpha   90.00
_cell.angle_beta   90.00
_cell.angle_gamma   90.00
#
_symmetry.space_group_name_H-M   'P 1'
#
loop_
_entity.id
_entity.type
_entity.pdbx_description
1 polymer ?
#
loop_
_entity_poly.entity_id
_entity_poly.type
_entity_poly.pdbx_seq_one_letter_code
_entity_poly.pdbx_strand_id
1 'polypeptide(L)'
;MGEFLERNIQRVIQESVPGKQITIAHIIASPMPDIYERLGIDEKGAIGILTLSPYETAIIAADIATKVADVEIGFLDRFTGSVVINGDVQSVEVALSAVNDTLRDLLGFMPAPITRT
;
A
#
# COMPACT_ATOMS: atom_id res chain seq x y z
N MET A 1 -14.44 -22.03 14.53
CA MET A 1 -14.21 -22.52 13.57
C MET A 1 -14.73 -22.17 13.23
N GLY A 2 -14.07 -22.26 13.94
CA GLY A 2 -14.09 -22.52 13.05
C GLY A 2 -14.34 -21.90 13.20
N GLU A 3 -13.89 -21.59 12.93
CA GLU A 3 -13.75 -21.61 12.41
C GLU A 3 -13.71 -21.21 12.78
N PHE A 4 -13.74 -21.33 13.24
CA PHE A 4 -13.40 -21.63 13.06
C PHE A 4 -13.38 -21.46 13.34
N LEU A 5 -12.91 -20.87 13.92
CA LEU A 5 -12.69 -21.35 13.46
C LEU A 5 -12.83 -21.09 13.27
N GLU A 6 -12.46 -20.78 13.42
CA GLU A 6 -12.31 -20.96 12.62
C GLU A 6 -12.28 -20.34 12.58
N ARG A 7 -12.15 -19.68 12.93
CA ARG A 7 -12.01 -19.53 12.39
C ARG A 7 -11.55 -19.31 12.58
N ASN A 8 -11.38 -19.34 13.36
CA ASN A 8 -10.94 -19.67 12.94
C ASN A 8 -10.61 -19.76 12.86
N ILE A 9 -10.28 -19.64 13.25
CA ILE A 9 -9.89 -20.06 12.52
C ILE A 9 -9.82 -19.84 12.18
N GLN A 10 -9.54 -19.32 12.23
CA GLN A 10 -9.33 -19.38 11.27
C GLN A 10 -8.90 -18.87 11.23
N ARG A 11 -8.70 -18.53 11.54
CA ARG A 11 -8.16 -18.46 11.05
C ARG A 11 -7.52 -18.51 10.91
N VAL A 12 -7.52 -18.53 11.32
CA VAL A 12 -6.76 -18.89 10.77
C VAL A 12 -6.28 -18.98 10.41
N ILE A 13 -6.25 -19.03 10.38
CA ILE A 13 -5.72 -19.29 9.80
C ILE A 13 -5.64 -19.03 9.28
N GLN A 14 -5.76 -18.79 9.18
CA GLN A 14 -5.51 -18.70 8.45
C GLN A 14 -4.86 -18.60 8.19
N GLU A 15 -4.83 -18.77 8.47
CA GLU A 15 -4.08 -18.85 8.21
C GLU A 15 -3.66 -18.32 7.60
N SER A 16 -3.78 -18.22 8.02
CA SER A 16 -3.27 -17.40 7.33
C SER A 16 -2.86 -17.68 6.12
N VAL A 17 -3.59 -17.60 5.35
CA VAL A 17 -3.09 -17.73 4.09
C VAL A 17 -2.36 -16.52 3.81
N PRO A 18 -1.13 -16.68 3.77
CA PRO A 18 -0.32 -15.58 3.50
C PRO A 18 -0.50 -15.24 2.06
N GLY A 19 -1.62 -15.01 1.62
CA GLY A 19 -1.77 -14.68 0.25
C GLY A 19 -1.97 -13.21 0.10
N LYS A 20 -3.02 -12.70 0.67
CA LYS A 20 -3.51 -11.35 0.40
C LYS A 20 -3.11 -10.43 1.54
N GLN A 21 -1.99 -9.77 1.36
CA GLN A 21 -1.42 -8.94 2.41
C GLN A 21 -0.86 -7.64 1.88
N ILE A 22 -1.08 -6.55 2.62
CA ILE A 22 -0.32 -5.32 2.46
C ILE A 22 0.73 -5.39 3.56
N THR A 23 2.01 -5.44 3.20
CA THR A 23 3.08 -5.64 4.16
C THR A 23 3.74 -4.35 4.61
N ILE A 24 3.75 -3.32 3.76
CA ILE A 24 4.24 -1.99 4.10
C ILE A 24 3.25 -0.96 3.55
N ALA A 25 2.92 0.02 4.40
CA ALA A 25 2.20 1.23 4.00
C ALA A 25 2.86 2.37 4.76
N HIS A 26 3.79 3.07 4.13
CA HIS A 26 4.65 4.02 4.81
C HIS A 26 4.67 5.36 4.11
N ILE A 27 4.61 6.44 4.91
CA ILE A 27 4.74 7.82 4.41
C ILE A 27 6.09 8.36 4.81
N ILE A 28 6.85 8.85 3.83
CA ILE A 28 8.03 9.66 4.09
C ILE A 28 7.60 11.10 3.92
N ALA A 29 7.48 11.84 5.04
CA ALA A 29 7.13 13.25 4.99
C ALA A 29 8.42 14.05 4.82
N SER A 30 8.44 14.95 3.86
CA SER A 30 9.62 15.78 3.57
C SER A 30 10.87 14.95 3.31
N PRO A 31 10.85 14.06 2.30
CA PRO A 31 12.07 13.31 1.96
C PRO A 31 13.20 14.24 1.59
N MET A 32 14.43 13.80 1.80
CA MET A 32 15.59 14.56 1.35
C MET A 32 15.52 14.73 -0.17
N PRO A 33 15.87 15.92 -0.69
CA PRO A 33 15.79 16.17 -2.14
C PRO A 33 16.55 15.14 -2.98
N ASP A 34 17.64 14.62 -2.48
CA ASP A 34 18.45 13.62 -3.19
C ASP A 34 17.65 12.34 -3.48
N ILE A 35 16.70 12.00 -2.59
CA ILE A 35 15.86 10.81 -2.80
C ILE A 35 14.99 10.97 -4.05
N TYR A 36 14.41 12.15 -4.22
CA TYR A 36 13.60 12.44 -5.41
C TYR A 36 14.43 12.31 -6.69
N GLU A 37 15.63 12.87 -6.63
CA GLU A 37 16.53 12.87 -7.78
C GLU A 37 16.92 11.44 -8.17
N ARG A 38 17.26 10.63 -7.17
CA ARG A 38 17.64 9.24 -7.42
C ARG A 38 16.48 8.38 -7.92
N LEU A 39 15.26 8.70 -7.51
CA LEU A 39 14.08 8.02 -8.01
C LEU A 39 13.64 8.56 -9.38
N GLY A 40 14.14 9.73 -9.77
CA GLY A 40 13.74 10.35 -11.04
C GLY A 40 12.32 10.90 -11.02
N ILE A 41 11.85 11.39 -9.88
CA ILE A 41 10.52 11.95 -9.73
C ILE A 41 10.59 13.37 -9.20
N ASP A 42 9.52 14.14 -9.39
CA ASP A 42 9.45 15.52 -8.95
C ASP A 42 9.25 15.61 -7.44
N GLU A 43 9.73 16.69 -6.84
CA GLU A 43 9.48 16.95 -5.43
C GLU A 43 8.07 17.47 -5.25
N LYS A 44 7.25 16.72 -4.50
CA LYS A 44 5.86 17.10 -4.24
C LYS A 44 5.53 17.16 -2.76
N GLY A 45 6.49 16.89 -1.89
CA GLY A 45 6.33 17.04 -0.44
C GLY A 45 6.40 15.74 0.33
N ALA A 46 5.92 14.64 -0.22
CA ALA A 46 5.93 13.35 0.48
C ALA A 46 5.97 12.21 -0.51
N ILE A 47 6.44 11.07 -0.03
CA ILE A 47 6.47 9.83 -0.79
C ILE A 47 5.73 8.76 0.02
N GLY A 48 4.86 8.00 -0.64
CA GLY A 48 4.21 6.85 -0.04
C GLY A 48 4.77 5.57 -0.62
N ILE A 49 4.94 4.58 0.23
CA ILE A 49 5.47 3.27 -0.17
C ILE A 49 4.48 2.21 0.22
N LEU A 50 4.15 1.34 -0.73
CA LEU A 50 3.31 0.17 -0.51
C LEU A 50 4.05 -1.06 -1.01
N THR A 51 3.98 -2.15 -0.24
CA THR A 51 4.36 -3.47 -0.74
C THR A 51 3.21 -4.42 -0.46
N LEU A 52 2.92 -5.28 -1.44
CA LEU A 52 1.72 -6.11 -1.43
C LEU A 52 2.01 -7.53 -1.92
N SER A 53 1.18 -8.46 -1.48
CA SER A 53 1.14 -9.83 -1.99
C SER A 53 -0.30 -10.22 -2.25
N PRO A 54 -0.62 -10.87 -3.37
CA PRO A 54 0.28 -11.23 -4.48
C PRO A 54 0.83 -9.99 -5.17
N TYR A 55 1.94 -10.13 -5.84
CA TYR A 55 2.72 -8.99 -6.35
C TYR A 55 1.93 -8.14 -7.35
N GLU A 56 1.13 -8.76 -8.20
CA GLU A 56 0.34 -8.03 -9.21
C GLU A 56 -0.73 -7.13 -8.57
N THR A 57 -1.00 -7.28 -7.27
CA THR A 57 -1.89 -6.38 -6.55
C THR A 57 -1.37 -4.94 -6.57
N ALA A 58 -0.08 -4.76 -6.83
CA ALA A 58 0.50 -3.43 -6.98
C ALA A 58 -0.23 -2.61 -8.05
N ILE A 59 -0.71 -3.28 -9.11
CA ILE A 59 -1.45 -2.60 -10.18
C ILE A 59 -2.79 -2.08 -9.65
N ILE A 60 -3.48 -2.89 -8.87
CA ILE A 60 -4.76 -2.49 -8.27
C ILE A 60 -4.55 -1.35 -7.27
N ALA A 61 -3.51 -1.46 -6.45
CA ALA A 61 -3.20 -0.43 -5.46
C ALA A 61 -2.89 0.91 -6.13
N ALA A 62 -2.12 0.89 -7.21
CA ALA A 62 -1.80 2.10 -7.96
C ALA A 62 -3.06 2.74 -8.54
N ASP A 63 -3.96 1.94 -9.07
CA ASP A 63 -5.22 2.42 -9.60
C ASP A 63 -6.07 3.08 -8.50
N ILE A 64 -6.22 2.41 -7.37
CA ILE A 64 -6.98 2.97 -6.24
C ILE A 64 -6.39 4.30 -5.81
N ALA A 65 -5.07 4.33 -5.58
CA ALA A 65 -4.39 5.53 -5.08
C ALA A 65 -4.63 6.73 -5.99
N THR A 66 -4.50 6.55 -7.30
CA THR A 66 -4.62 7.66 -8.25
C THR A 66 -6.07 8.08 -8.50
N LYS A 67 -7.02 7.19 -8.21
CA LYS A 67 -8.44 7.55 -8.34
C LYS A 67 -8.96 8.37 -7.18
N VAL A 68 -8.38 8.22 -5.99
CA VAL A 68 -8.94 8.82 -4.76
C VAL A 68 -8.17 10.02 -4.26
N ALA A 69 -6.96 10.25 -4.72
CA ALA A 69 -6.12 11.33 -4.21
C ALA A 69 -5.27 11.93 -5.32
N ASP A 70 -4.81 13.16 -5.08
CA ASP A 70 -3.95 13.86 -6.04
C ASP A 70 -2.51 13.40 -5.85
N VAL A 71 -2.23 12.20 -6.31
CA VAL A 71 -0.90 11.59 -6.25
C VAL A 71 -0.52 11.07 -7.63
N GLU A 72 0.79 10.97 -7.86
CA GLU A 72 1.35 10.37 -9.06
C GLU A 72 2.06 9.08 -8.71
N ILE A 73 2.10 8.16 -9.66
CA ILE A 73 2.87 6.94 -9.48
C ILE A 73 4.31 7.25 -9.82
N GLY A 74 5.18 7.15 -8.82
CA GLY A 74 6.61 7.31 -9.03
C GLY A 74 7.28 6.02 -9.48
N PHE A 75 6.71 4.88 -9.07
CA PHE A 75 7.28 3.58 -9.35
C PHE A 75 6.20 2.53 -9.15
N LEU A 76 6.14 1.57 -10.04
CA LEU A 76 5.20 0.45 -9.95
C LEU A 76 5.90 -0.79 -10.44
N ASP A 77 6.06 -1.79 -9.58
CA ASP A 77 6.71 -3.04 -9.93
C ASP A 77 5.79 -4.21 -9.61
N ARG A 78 5.19 -4.75 -10.64
CA ARG A 78 4.26 -5.89 -10.50
C ARG A 78 4.99 -7.19 -10.20
N PHE A 79 6.31 -7.24 -10.31
CA PHE A 79 7.09 -8.44 -10.06
C PHE A 79 7.53 -8.55 -8.61
N THR A 80 7.65 -7.42 -7.91
CA THR A 80 8.01 -7.40 -6.49
C THR A 80 6.84 -6.96 -5.61
N GLY A 81 5.77 -6.42 -6.21
CA GLY A 81 4.63 -5.94 -5.45
C GLY A 81 4.85 -4.59 -4.79
N SER A 82 5.71 -3.75 -5.37
CA SER A 82 6.07 -2.46 -4.80
C SER A 82 5.43 -1.32 -5.57
N VAL A 83 4.93 -0.32 -4.84
CA VAL A 83 4.38 0.91 -5.41
C VAL A 83 4.93 2.09 -4.63
N VAL A 84 5.43 3.09 -5.35
CA VAL A 84 5.83 4.36 -4.78
C VAL A 84 4.91 5.43 -5.34
N ILE A 85 4.26 6.18 -4.47
CA ILE A 85 3.39 7.29 -4.87
C ILE A 85 3.99 8.60 -4.41
N ASN A 86 3.68 9.67 -5.14
CA ASN A 86 4.30 10.98 -4.97
C ASN A 86 3.21 12.03 -4.89
N GLY A 87 3.24 12.87 -3.86
CA GLY A 87 2.26 13.93 -3.67
C GLY A 87 2.54 14.69 -2.40
N ASP A 88 1.63 15.58 -2.02
CA ASP A 88 1.76 16.21 -0.70
C ASP A 88 1.39 15.21 0.39
N VAL A 89 1.77 15.52 1.64
CA VAL A 89 1.61 14.59 2.76
C VAL A 89 0.15 14.14 2.91
N GLN A 90 -0.79 15.07 2.83
CA GLN A 90 -2.20 14.74 3.04
C GLN A 90 -2.73 13.83 1.93
N SER A 91 -2.39 14.13 0.69
CA SER A 91 -2.82 13.31 -0.45
C SER A 91 -2.25 11.91 -0.38
N VAL A 92 -0.98 11.78 0.00
CA VAL A 92 -0.34 10.48 0.16
C VAL A 92 -1.03 9.68 1.26
N GLU A 93 -1.35 10.33 2.39
CA GLU A 93 -2.03 9.67 3.50
C GLU A 93 -3.42 9.17 3.07
N VAL A 94 -4.18 10.00 2.37
CA VAL A 94 -5.50 9.62 1.86
C VAL A 94 -5.38 8.42 0.92
N ALA A 95 -4.39 8.44 0.04
CA ALA A 95 -4.19 7.36 -0.91
C ALA A 95 -3.87 6.04 -0.22
N LEU A 96 -2.94 6.04 0.75
CA LEU A 96 -2.59 4.82 1.47
C LEU A 96 -3.76 4.28 2.29
N SER A 97 -4.53 5.15 2.94
CA SER A 97 -5.70 4.74 3.70
C SER A 97 -6.74 4.10 2.79
N ALA A 98 -6.98 4.68 1.61
CA ALA A 98 -7.95 4.14 0.67
C ALA A 98 -7.51 2.78 0.13
N VAL A 99 -6.23 2.59 -0.14
CA VAL A 99 -5.72 1.29 -0.58
C VAL A 99 -5.96 0.24 0.50
N ASN A 100 -5.58 0.54 1.75
CA ASN A 100 -5.82 -0.37 2.87
C ASN A 100 -7.30 -0.74 2.98
N ASP A 101 -8.16 0.26 3.01
CA ASP A 101 -9.59 0.05 3.25
C ASP A 101 -10.24 -0.72 2.09
N THR A 102 -9.92 -0.34 0.87
CA THR A 102 -10.54 -0.95 -0.31
C THR A 102 -10.11 -2.40 -0.45
N LEU A 103 -8.82 -2.68 -0.30
CA LEU A 103 -8.33 -4.05 -0.44
C LEU A 103 -8.85 -4.93 0.70
N ARG A 104 -8.94 -4.40 1.92
CA ARG A 104 -9.52 -5.15 3.04
C ARG A 104 -10.99 -5.46 2.80
N ASP A 105 -11.78 -4.44 2.43
CA ASP A 105 -13.23 -4.57 2.41
C ASP A 105 -13.74 -5.30 1.16
N LEU A 106 -13.09 -5.10 0.02
CA LEU A 106 -13.55 -5.71 -1.23
C LEU A 106 -12.86 -7.02 -1.55
N LEU A 107 -11.60 -7.17 -1.19
CA LEU A 107 -10.82 -8.33 -1.62
C LEU A 107 -10.27 -9.17 -0.47
N GLY A 108 -10.57 -8.80 0.77
CA GLY A 108 -10.19 -9.61 1.92
C GLY A 108 -8.71 -9.60 2.26
N PHE A 109 -8.01 -8.52 1.91
CA PHE A 109 -6.59 -8.38 2.25
C PHE A 109 -6.41 -8.09 3.73
N MET A 110 -5.28 -8.54 4.28
CA MET A 110 -4.82 -8.08 5.59
C MET A 110 -4.15 -6.72 5.38
N PRO A 111 -4.67 -5.66 5.99
CA PRO A 111 -4.08 -4.33 5.81
C PRO A 111 -2.82 -4.16 6.65
N ALA A 112 -2.00 -3.17 6.32
CA ALA A 112 -0.84 -2.79 7.10
C ALA A 112 -1.13 -1.49 7.85
N PRO A 113 -0.61 -1.32 9.06
CA PRO A 113 -0.69 -0.01 9.71
C PRO A 113 0.05 1.01 8.86
N ILE A 114 -0.47 2.23 8.79
CA ILE A 114 0.19 3.29 8.06
C ILE A 114 1.22 3.91 8.99
N THR A 115 2.48 3.81 8.61
CA THR A 115 3.60 4.34 9.39
C THR A 115 4.15 5.60 8.71
N ARG A 116 4.96 6.35 9.44
CA ARG A 116 5.42 7.65 8.96
C ARG A 116 6.81 7.99 9.50
N THR A 117 7.63 8.56 8.64
CA THR A 117 8.93 9.13 9.04
C THR A 117 9.11 10.55 8.53
#